data_513d78d1b0fe5b93297e2d9dede171d5
#
_entry.id   513d78d1b0fe5b93297e2d9dede171d5
#
_cell.length_a   1.000
_cell.length_b   1.000
_cell.length_c   1.000
_cell.angle_alpha   90.00
_cell.angle_beta   90.00
_cell.angle_gamma   90.00
#
_symmetry.space_group_name_H-M   'P 1'
#
loop_
_entity.id
_entity.type
_entity.pdbx_description
1 polymer ?
#
loop_
_entity_poly.entity_id
_entity_poly.type
_entity_poly.pdbx_seq_one_letter_code
_entity_poly.pdbx_strand_id
1 'polypeptide(L)'
;MITAPELAAALPQVLAAPKTDAPIATLCFRPGFGQRAFPAMLRLTRAEGVSGERWLTNPWLKLPDGKPDPRIQVSILPSRVMDLVWRDRAATPHPGDTIVADLDCSEANLPAGSLIRAGTAVVRVSDVFNDACVKWKARYGQAAKDWITAPGHPALRLRGVLCEVVEDGELRLSDRLVVLR
;
A
#
# COMPACT_ATOMS: atom_id res chain seq x y z
N MET A 1 -16.16 7.21 -12.91
CA MET A 1 -15.81 6.24 -11.83
C MET A 1 -16.00 4.83 -12.36
N ILE A 2 -15.26 3.87 -11.81
CA ILE A 2 -15.40 2.44 -12.20
C ILE A 2 -16.70 1.85 -11.64
N THR A 3 -17.28 0.87 -12.34
CA THR A 3 -18.51 0.18 -11.96
C THR A 3 -18.23 -1.20 -11.33
N ALA A 4 -19.19 -1.76 -10.60
CA ALA A 4 -19.04 -3.08 -9.99
C ALA A 4 -18.85 -4.21 -11.02
N PRO A 5 -19.55 -4.25 -12.18
CA PRO A 5 -19.27 -5.24 -13.22
C PRO A 5 -17.85 -5.13 -13.80
N GLU A 6 -17.33 -3.92 -14.01
CA GLU A 6 -15.95 -3.74 -14.49
C GLU A 6 -14.92 -4.25 -13.48
N LEU A 7 -15.13 -4.00 -12.18
CA LEU A 7 -14.27 -4.51 -11.09
C LEU A 7 -14.31 -6.04 -11.01
N ALA A 8 -15.50 -6.63 -11.15
CA ALA A 8 -15.65 -8.09 -11.16
C ALA A 8 -14.94 -8.73 -12.36
N ALA A 9 -15.09 -8.14 -13.55
CA ALA A 9 -14.43 -8.64 -14.77
C ALA A 9 -12.90 -8.51 -14.71
N ALA A 10 -12.36 -7.52 -14.00
CA ALA A 10 -10.93 -7.28 -13.87
C ALA A 10 -10.26 -8.11 -12.76
N LEU A 11 -11.02 -8.72 -11.85
CA LEU A 11 -10.48 -9.45 -10.70
C LEU A 11 -9.47 -10.55 -11.08
N PRO A 12 -9.70 -11.39 -12.11
CA PRO A 12 -8.71 -12.39 -12.51
C PRO A 12 -7.35 -11.80 -12.90
N GLN A 13 -7.34 -10.65 -13.57
CA GLN A 13 -6.12 -9.94 -13.93
C GLN A 13 -5.40 -9.39 -12.69
N VAL A 14 -6.14 -8.89 -11.70
CA VAL A 14 -5.56 -8.42 -10.45
C VAL A 14 -4.89 -9.58 -9.71
N LEU A 15 -5.54 -10.73 -9.63
CA LEU A 15 -5.03 -11.92 -8.95
C LEU A 15 -3.87 -12.61 -9.68
N ALA A 16 -3.66 -12.30 -10.97
CA ALA A 16 -2.51 -12.78 -11.74
C ALA A 16 -1.23 -11.94 -11.53
N ALA A 17 -1.21 -11.06 -10.53
CA ALA A 17 -0.02 -10.28 -10.19
C ALA A 17 1.14 -11.17 -9.71
N PRO A 18 2.41 -10.77 -9.93
CA PRO A 18 3.58 -11.51 -9.44
C PRO A 18 3.52 -11.74 -7.93
N LYS A 19 3.94 -12.93 -7.50
CA LYS A 19 3.99 -13.32 -6.07
C LYS A 19 5.27 -12.88 -5.38
N THR A 20 6.29 -12.55 -6.14
CA THR A 20 7.59 -12.05 -5.69
C THR A 20 8.24 -11.28 -6.82
N ASP A 21 9.36 -10.60 -6.55
CA ASP A 21 10.14 -9.86 -7.55
C ASP A 21 9.27 -8.88 -8.36
N ALA A 22 8.56 -8.02 -7.64
CA ALA A 22 7.56 -7.12 -8.21
C ALA A 22 8.15 -5.75 -8.59
N PRO A 23 7.90 -5.24 -9.81
CA PRO A 23 8.32 -3.91 -10.20
C PRO A 23 7.55 -2.84 -9.43
N ILE A 24 8.23 -1.75 -9.09
CA ILE A 24 7.65 -0.59 -8.42
C ILE A 24 7.18 0.41 -9.48
N ALA A 25 5.92 0.81 -9.40
CA ALA A 25 5.33 1.81 -10.29
C ALA A 25 5.45 3.23 -9.74
N THR A 26 5.36 3.40 -8.40
CA THR A 26 5.38 4.72 -7.77
C THR A 26 5.90 4.61 -6.33
N LEU A 27 6.69 5.61 -5.94
CA LEU A 27 7.04 5.89 -4.55
C LEU A 27 6.37 7.20 -4.13
N CYS A 28 5.79 7.22 -2.92
CA CYS A 28 5.11 8.40 -2.40
C CYS A 28 5.31 8.50 -0.88
N PHE A 29 5.45 9.71 -0.38
CA PHE A 29 5.27 9.98 1.05
C PHE A 29 4.42 11.23 1.26
N ARG A 30 3.90 11.41 2.46
CA ARG A 30 2.98 12.50 2.82
C ARG A 30 3.62 13.37 3.89
N PRO A 31 4.29 14.47 3.53
CA PRO A 31 4.92 15.34 4.51
C PRO A 31 3.90 16.07 5.41
N GLY A 32 2.65 16.20 4.96
CA GLY A 32 1.57 16.85 5.69
C GLY A 32 0.18 16.42 5.22
N PHE A 33 -0.85 16.96 5.87
CA PHE A 33 -2.24 16.69 5.46
C PHE A 33 -2.51 17.20 4.04
N GLY A 34 -3.06 16.34 3.19
CA GLY A 34 -3.36 16.66 1.79
C GLY A 34 -2.15 16.70 0.88
N GLN A 35 -0.93 16.69 1.41
CA GLN A 35 0.32 16.76 0.65
C GLN A 35 0.79 15.36 0.21
N ARG A 36 1.49 15.32 -0.92
CA ARG A 36 2.14 14.12 -1.48
C ARG A 36 3.40 14.54 -2.20
N ALA A 37 4.48 13.80 -1.97
CA ALA A 37 5.72 13.95 -2.69
C ALA A 37 6.05 12.60 -3.37
N PHE A 38 6.62 12.66 -4.56
CA PHE A 38 6.94 11.51 -5.40
C PHE A 38 8.43 11.49 -5.71
N PRO A 39 9.26 11.08 -4.76
CA PRO A 39 10.71 11.04 -4.94
C PRO A 39 11.14 9.81 -5.75
N ALA A 40 12.33 9.89 -6.34
CA ALA A 40 12.96 8.73 -6.96
C ALA A 40 13.50 7.71 -5.94
N MET A 41 13.63 8.11 -4.67
CA MET A 41 14.15 7.28 -3.58
C MET A 41 13.47 7.63 -2.26
N LEU A 42 13.18 6.63 -1.44
CA LEU A 42 12.75 6.74 -0.05
C LEU A 42 13.82 6.18 0.88
N ARG A 43 14.01 6.82 2.02
CA ARG A 43 14.73 6.25 3.16
C ARG A 43 13.70 5.65 4.11
N LEU A 44 13.89 4.36 4.42
CA LEU A 44 13.04 3.60 5.33
C LEU A 44 13.83 3.28 6.60
N THR A 45 13.29 3.62 7.76
CA THR A 45 13.93 3.34 9.06
C THR A 45 12.93 2.82 10.07
N ARG A 46 13.40 1.99 10.99
CA ARG A 46 12.57 1.49 12.10
C ARG A 46 12.06 2.63 12.99
N ALA A 47 12.86 3.67 13.16
CA ALA A 47 12.54 4.79 14.03
C ALA A 47 11.48 5.74 13.42
N GLU A 48 11.58 6.01 12.11
CA GLU A 48 10.77 7.05 11.45
C GLU A 48 9.75 6.47 10.46
N GLY A 49 9.83 5.18 10.15
CA GLY A 49 9.11 4.62 9.02
C GLY A 49 9.69 5.16 7.72
N VAL A 50 8.94 5.95 6.99
CA VAL A 50 9.41 6.69 5.81
C VAL A 50 9.91 8.06 6.27
N SER A 51 11.19 8.37 6.03
CA SER A 51 11.75 9.67 6.43
C SER A 51 10.99 10.83 5.78
N GLY A 52 10.56 11.78 6.62
CA GLY A 52 9.74 12.91 6.19
C GLY A 52 8.23 12.65 6.08
N GLU A 53 7.77 11.42 6.32
CA GLU A 53 6.34 11.10 6.38
C GLU A 53 5.73 11.60 7.69
N ARG A 54 4.50 12.09 7.64
CA ARG A 54 3.75 12.57 8.81
C ARG A 54 3.36 11.50 9.83
N TRP A 55 3.70 10.22 9.59
CA TRP A 55 3.37 9.11 10.49
C TRP A 55 3.86 9.35 11.92
N LEU A 56 5.08 9.88 12.12
CA LEU A 56 5.62 10.19 13.45
C LEU A 56 4.78 11.21 14.22
N THR A 57 4.25 12.22 13.54
CA THR A 57 3.56 13.35 14.19
C THR A 57 2.05 13.19 14.19
N ASN A 58 1.49 12.52 13.19
CA ASN A 58 0.05 12.38 12.98
C ASN A 58 -0.34 10.95 12.54
N PRO A 59 -0.01 9.91 13.33
CA PRO A 59 -0.42 8.55 13.02
C PRO A 59 -1.93 8.39 13.19
N TRP A 60 -2.55 7.59 12.31
CA TRP A 60 -3.97 7.25 12.47
C TRP A 60 -4.19 6.04 13.41
N LEU A 61 -3.13 5.26 13.68
CA LEU A 61 -3.12 4.17 14.64
C LEU A 61 -1.98 4.41 15.63
N LYS A 62 -2.26 4.19 16.92
CA LYS A 62 -1.32 4.40 18.01
C LYS A 62 -1.27 3.17 18.91
N LEU A 63 -0.13 2.98 19.53
CA LEU A 63 0.05 2.03 20.62
C LEU A 63 -0.66 2.51 21.90
N PRO A 64 -0.87 1.63 22.90
CA PRO A 64 -1.48 2.02 24.19
C PRO A 64 -0.75 3.15 24.93
N ASP A 65 0.56 3.29 24.72
CA ASP A 65 1.39 4.37 25.30
C ASP A 65 1.30 5.70 24.51
N GLY A 66 0.45 5.76 23.46
CA GLY A 66 0.23 6.94 22.63
C GLY A 66 1.22 7.12 21.48
N LYS A 67 2.26 6.29 21.38
CA LYS A 67 3.22 6.36 20.28
C LYS A 67 2.63 5.89 18.96
N PRO A 68 3.19 6.32 17.82
CA PRO A 68 2.83 5.80 16.51
C PRO A 68 2.99 4.28 16.45
N ASP A 69 1.99 3.59 15.92
CA ASP A 69 2.07 2.13 15.76
C ASP A 69 2.95 1.79 14.54
N PRO A 70 4.07 1.06 14.71
CA PRO A 70 4.99 0.74 13.62
C PRO A 70 4.36 -0.16 12.55
N ARG A 71 3.29 -0.89 12.87
CA ARG A 71 2.60 -1.77 11.93
C ARG A 71 2.00 -1.05 10.71
N ILE A 72 1.96 0.29 10.74
CA ILE A 72 1.42 1.12 9.65
C ILE A 72 2.43 2.09 9.06
N GLN A 73 3.73 1.86 9.24
CA GLN A 73 4.80 2.75 8.75
C GLN A 73 4.86 2.85 7.24
N VAL A 74 4.66 1.73 6.54
CA VAL A 74 4.72 1.63 5.08
C VAL A 74 3.44 0.99 4.57
N SER A 75 2.89 1.52 3.48
CA SER A 75 1.76 0.89 2.77
C SER A 75 2.19 0.48 1.36
N ILE A 76 1.81 -0.74 0.97
CA ILE A 76 2.03 -1.27 -0.38
C ILE A 76 0.67 -1.49 -1.03
N LEU A 77 0.41 -0.80 -2.14
CA LEU A 77 -0.84 -0.92 -2.92
C LEU A 77 -0.55 -1.65 -4.23
N PRO A 78 -1.33 -2.70 -4.59
CA PRO A 78 -1.22 -3.35 -5.89
C PRO A 78 -1.45 -2.37 -7.05
N SER A 79 -0.50 -2.27 -7.98
CA SER A 79 -0.58 -1.35 -9.12
C SER A 79 -1.78 -1.64 -10.00
N ARG A 80 -2.11 -2.92 -10.21
CA ARG A 80 -3.27 -3.34 -11.01
C ARG A 80 -4.59 -2.83 -10.42
N VAL A 81 -4.73 -2.84 -9.10
CA VAL A 81 -5.91 -2.22 -8.43
C VAL A 81 -5.90 -0.72 -8.62
N MET A 82 -4.73 -0.08 -8.45
CA MET A 82 -4.58 1.35 -8.62
C MET A 82 -4.99 1.80 -10.03
N ASP A 83 -4.52 1.10 -11.06
CA ASP A 83 -4.82 1.40 -12.47
C ASP A 83 -6.32 1.24 -12.80
N LEU A 84 -6.99 0.29 -12.17
CA LEU A 84 -8.44 0.11 -12.33
C LEU A 84 -9.25 1.27 -11.75
N VAL A 85 -8.92 1.70 -10.53
CA VAL A 85 -9.76 2.65 -9.78
C VAL A 85 -9.40 4.11 -10.06
N TRP A 86 -8.12 4.42 -10.31
CA TRP A 86 -7.63 5.78 -10.53
C TRP A 86 -7.61 6.17 -12.01
N ARG A 87 -8.77 6.27 -12.60
CA ARG A 87 -8.96 6.57 -14.04
C ARG A 87 -8.74 8.04 -14.38
N ASP A 88 -9.25 8.93 -13.55
CA ASP A 88 -9.08 10.38 -13.71
C ASP A 88 -7.92 10.86 -12.82
N ARG A 89 -6.71 10.73 -13.36
CA ARG A 89 -5.48 11.13 -12.67
C ARG A 89 -5.28 12.64 -12.59
N ALA A 90 -5.97 13.39 -13.43
CA ALA A 90 -5.87 14.85 -13.44
C ALA A 90 -6.75 15.49 -12.34
N ALA A 91 -7.97 14.98 -12.16
CA ALA A 91 -8.92 15.54 -11.18
C ALA A 91 -8.87 14.82 -9.82
N THR A 92 -8.35 13.59 -9.77
CA THR A 92 -8.36 12.80 -8.54
C THR A 92 -6.95 12.62 -7.98
N PRO A 93 -6.68 13.01 -6.72
CA PRO A 93 -5.35 12.88 -6.16
C PRO A 93 -4.97 11.42 -5.90
N HIS A 94 -3.68 11.11 -6.01
CA HIS A 94 -3.09 9.82 -5.61
C HIS A 94 -3.52 9.43 -4.19
N PRO A 95 -3.76 8.16 -3.86
CA PRO A 95 -4.25 7.73 -2.55
C PRO A 95 -3.26 8.05 -1.42
N GLY A 96 -1.97 8.09 -1.72
CA GLY A 96 -0.90 8.40 -0.78
C GLY A 96 -0.30 7.16 -0.14
N ASP A 97 -0.46 6.00 -0.78
CA ASP A 97 0.27 4.80 -0.40
C ASP A 97 1.75 4.97 -0.69
N THR A 98 2.59 4.42 0.18
CA THR A 98 4.04 4.59 0.14
C THR A 98 4.65 3.98 -1.11
N ILE A 99 4.22 2.78 -1.44
CA ILE A 99 4.72 2.00 -2.58
C ILE A 99 3.51 1.53 -3.39
N VAL A 100 3.51 1.79 -4.69
CA VAL A 100 2.61 1.14 -5.64
C VAL A 100 3.45 0.16 -6.46
N ALA A 101 3.13 -1.14 -6.41
CA ALA A 101 3.91 -2.18 -7.06
C ALA A 101 3.02 -3.26 -7.68
N ASP A 102 3.49 -3.92 -8.73
CA ASP A 102 2.79 -5.05 -9.34
C ASP A 102 3.02 -6.33 -8.53
N LEU A 103 2.36 -6.42 -7.37
CA LEU A 103 2.55 -7.47 -6.37
C LEU A 103 1.19 -8.04 -5.94
N ASP A 104 1.10 -9.38 -5.87
CA ASP A 104 0.00 -10.07 -5.20
C ASP A 104 0.11 -9.86 -3.69
N CYS A 105 -0.81 -9.05 -3.13
CA CYS A 105 -0.88 -8.73 -1.71
C CYS A 105 -1.80 -9.67 -0.91
N SER A 106 -2.36 -10.71 -1.52
CA SER A 106 -3.28 -11.64 -0.86
C SER A 106 -2.68 -12.31 0.37
N GLU A 107 -3.52 -12.74 1.30
CA GLU A 107 -3.08 -13.50 2.49
C GLU A 107 -2.40 -14.81 2.12
N ALA A 108 -2.80 -15.43 1.02
CA ALA A 108 -2.18 -16.66 0.51
C ALA A 108 -0.73 -16.43 0.07
N ASN A 109 -0.38 -15.23 -0.41
CA ASN A 109 0.97 -14.89 -0.82
C ASN A 109 1.78 -14.21 0.30
N LEU A 110 1.15 -13.29 1.03
CA LEU A 110 1.77 -12.44 2.04
C LEU A 110 1.03 -12.55 3.39
N PRO A 111 1.01 -13.71 4.07
CA PRO A 111 0.46 -13.78 5.41
C PRO A 111 1.14 -12.76 6.34
N ALA A 112 0.46 -12.35 7.41
CA ALA A 112 1.05 -11.47 8.42
C ALA A 112 2.38 -12.06 8.94
N GLY A 113 3.40 -11.21 9.06
CA GLY A 113 4.77 -11.64 9.39
C GLY A 113 5.67 -11.88 8.18
N SER A 114 5.14 -11.97 6.95
CA SER A 114 5.96 -12.09 5.73
C SER A 114 6.95 -10.94 5.63
N LEU A 115 8.16 -11.24 5.19
CA LEU A 115 9.22 -10.25 4.96
C LEU A 115 9.33 -9.91 3.48
N ILE A 116 9.47 -8.63 3.19
CA ILE A 116 9.67 -8.11 1.84
C ILE A 116 10.93 -7.25 1.84
N ARG A 117 11.90 -7.60 0.99
CA ARG A 117 13.03 -6.72 0.69
C ARG A 117 12.55 -5.61 -0.23
N ALA A 118 12.80 -4.38 0.21
CA ALA A 118 12.48 -3.15 -0.50
C ALA A 118 13.76 -2.34 -0.70
N GLY A 119 14.44 -2.54 -1.82
CA GLY A 119 15.79 -2.03 -2.04
C GLY A 119 16.79 -2.66 -1.06
N THR A 120 17.43 -1.84 -0.21
CA THR A 120 18.31 -2.30 0.88
C THR A 120 17.59 -2.43 2.23
N ALA A 121 16.34 -1.95 2.33
CA ALA A 121 15.51 -2.11 3.52
C ALA A 121 14.75 -3.43 3.52
N VAL A 122 14.27 -3.85 4.70
CA VAL A 122 13.31 -4.96 4.85
C VAL A 122 12.09 -4.48 5.62
N VAL A 123 10.91 -4.80 5.10
CA VAL A 123 9.64 -4.53 5.76
C VAL A 123 8.91 -5.83 6.09
N ARG A 124 8.14 -5.82 7.20
CA ARG A 124 7.31 -6.94 7.65
C ARG A 124 5.84 -6.61 7.42
N VAL A 125 5.13 -7.48 6.75
CA VAL A 125 3.67 -7.38 6.57
C VAL A 125 2.97 -7.49 7.94
N SER A 126 2.14 -6.51 8.26
CA SER A 126 1.41 -6.48 9.53
C SER A 126 0.06 -7.21 9.45
N ASP A 127 -0.53 -7.46 10.62
CA ASP A 127 -1.87 -7.99 10.79
C ASP A 127 -2.97 -6.92 10.68
N VAL A 128 -2.58 -5.65 10.57
CA VAL A 128 -3.54 -4.54 10.44
C VAL A 128 -4.17 -4.54 9.06
N PHE A 129 -5.48 -4.73 9.02
CA PHE A 129 -6.22 -4.69 7.75
C PHE A 129 -6.24 -3.28 7.16
N ASN A 130 -5.84 -3.16 5.89
CA ASN A 130 -5.87 -1.90 5.15
C ASN A 130 -7.24 -1.72 4.48
N ASP A 131 -8.19 -1.13 5.20
CA ASP A 131 -9.55 -0.93 4.70
C ASP A 131 -9.66 0.29 3.76
N ALA A 132 -10.70 0.27 2.93
CA ALA A 132 -11.09 1.39 2.09
C ALA A 132 -11.83 2.46 2.91
N CYS A 133 -11.13 3.51 3.30
CA CYS A 133 -11.70 4.61 4.09
C CYS A 133 -12.66 5.50 3.27
N VAL A 134 -13.31 6.46 3.95
CA VAL A 134 -14.20 7.45 3.32
C VAL A 134 -13.49 8.25 2.20
N LYS A 135 -12.18 8.48 2.31
CA LYS A 135 -11.40 9.16 1.26
C LYS A 135 -11.23 8.30 0.01
N TRP A 136 -11.15 6.98 0.15
CA TRP A 136 -11.13 6.04 -0.97
C TRP A 136 -12.44 6.11 -1.74
N LYS A 137 -13.57 6.02 -1.02
CA LYS A 137 -14.91 6.19 -1.60
C LYS A 137 -15.04 7.53 -2.34
N ALA A 138 -14.65 8.62 -1.70
CA ALA A 138 -14.78 9.95 -2.30
C ALA A 138 -13.97 10.12 -3.60
N ARG A 139 -12.83 9.44 -3.72
CA ARG A 139 -11.95 9.51 -4.89
C ARG A 139 -12.35 8.55 -6.00
N TYR A 140 -12.68 7.32 -5.65
CA TYR A 140 -12.81 6.21 -6.60
C TYR A 140 -14.22 5.65 -6.71
N GLY A 141 -15.15 6.11 -5.88
CA GLY A 141 -16.57 5.75 -5.91
C GLY A 141 -16.96 4.66 -4.93
N GLN A 142 -18.27 4.50 -4.76
CA GLN A 142 -18.85 3.51 -3.85
C GLN A 142 -18.48 2.09 -4.28
N ALA A 143 -18.60 1.77 -5.59
CA ALA A 143 -18.29 0.45 -6.12
C ALA A 143 -16.84 0.02 -5.79
N ALA A 144 -15.87 0.93 -5.93
CA ALA A 144 -14.47 0.67 -5.59
C ALA A 144 -14.26 0.44 -4.08
N LYS A 145 -15.07 1.07 -3.22
CA LYS A 145 -15.03 0.82 -1.78
C LYS A 145 -15.63 -0.54 -1.43
N ASP A 146 -16.82 -0.83 -1.93
CA ASP A 146 -17.56 -2.06 -1.63
C ASP A 146 -16.81 -3.30 -2.14
N TRP A 147 -16.11 -3.17 -3.26
CA TRP A 147 -15.31 -4.23 -3.84
C TRP A 147 -14.17 -4.70 -2.91
N ILE A 148 -13.56 -3.80 -2.13
CA ILE A 148 -12.48 -4.16 -1.19
C ILE A 148 -12.98 -5.11 -0.09
N THR A 149 -14.22 -4.92 0.37
CA THR A 149 -14.81 -5.65 1.50
C THR A 149 -15.90 -6.63 1.09
N ALA A 150 -16.10 -6.86 -0.21
CA ALA A 150 -17.05 -7.86 -0.70
C ALA A 150 -16.75 -9.26 -0.13
N PRO A 151 -17.74 -10.15 -0.03
CA PRO A 151 -17.53 -11.52 0.48
C PRO A 151 -16.35 -12.21 -0.21
N GLY A 152 -15.38 -12.71 0.59
CA GLY A 152 -14.14 -13.33 0.13
C GLY A 152 -13.01 -12.37 -0.25
N HIS A 153 -13.26 -11.08 -0.45
CA HIS A 153 -12.24 -10.10 -0.86
C HIS A 153 -11.28 -9.65 0.26
N PRO A 154 -11.65 -9.63 1.55
CA PRO A 154 -10.68 -9.26 2.59
C PRO A 154 -9.38 -10.06 2.54
N ALA A 155 -9.44 -11.37 2.28
CA ALA A 155 -8.26 -12.22 2.12
C ALA A 155 -7.44 -11.91 0.85
N LEU A 156 -8.04 -11.26 -0.16
CA LEU A 156 -7.34 -10.82 -1.38
C LEU A 156 -6.54 -9.55 -1.16
N ARG A 157 -6.81 -8.80 -0.09
CA ARG A 157 -6.13 -7.54 0.27
C ARG A 157 -6.00 -6.57 -0.90
N LEU A 158 -7.10 -6.36 -1.62
CA LEU A 158 -7.15 -5.51 -2.82
C LEU A 158 -6.75 -4.04 -2.54
N ARG A 159 -6.88 -3.59 -1.28
CA ARG A 159 -6.39 -2.28 -0.82
C ARG A 159 -4.89 -2.32 -0.45
N GLY A 160 -4.24 -3.46 -0.61
CA GLY A 160 -2.85 -3.67 -0.28
C GLY A 160 -2.62 -3.99 1.20
N VAL A 161 -1.35 -3.96 1.58
CA VAL A 161 -0.87 -4.32 2.92
C VAL A 161 -0.22 -3.14 3.62
N LEU A 162 -0.23 -3.18 4.94
CA LEU A 162 0.52 -2.29 5.82
C LEU A 162 1.70 -3.03 6.39
N CYS A 163 2.82 -2.33 6.56
CA CYS A 163 4.07 -2.94 6.96
C CYS A 163 4.81 -2.09 8.01
N GLU A 164 5.60 -2.79 8.81
CA GLU A 164 6.60 -2.27 9.72
C GLU A 164 7.99 -2.34 9.05
N VAL A 165 8.84 -1.36 9.25
CA VAL A 165 10.26 -1.42 8.84
C VAL A 165 11.03 -2.23 9.88
N VAL A 166 11.68 -3.33 9.46
CA VAL A 166 12.47 -4.20 10.33
C VAL A 166 13.97 -4.10 10.09
N GLU A 167 14.39 -3.67 8.91
CA GLU A 167 15.78 -3.31 8.59
C GLU A 167 15.80 -1.98 7.87
N ASP A 168 16.66 -1.06 8.36
CA ASP A 168 16.81 0.27 7.81
C ASP A 168 17.49 0.19 6.42
N GLY A 169 17.10 1.08 5.52
CA GLY A 169 17.69 1.11 4.17
C GLY A 169 17.09 2.14 3.25
N GLU A 170 17.42 2.04 1.97
CA GLU A 170 16.92 2.88 0.90
C GLU A 170 16.14 2.06 -0.12
N LEU A 171 15.08 2.64 -0.64
CA LEU A 171 14.26 2.09 -1.71
C LEU A 171 14.22 3.07 -2.88
N ARG A 172 14.68 2.65 -4.04
CA ARG A 172 14.65 3.43 -5.29
C ARG A 172 13.48 3.01 -6.17
N LEU A 173 12.98 3.91 -6.98
CA LEU A 173 11.93 3.60 -7.95
C LEU A 173 12.35 2.51 -8.96
N SER A 174 13.66 2.41 -9.25
CA SER A 174 14.24 1.37 -10.12
C SER A 174 14.39 0.00 -9.46
N ASP A 175 14.22 -0.09 -8.14
CA ASP A 175 14.33 -1.36 -7.41
C ASP A 175 13.06 -2.21 -7.60
N ARG A 176 13.09 -3.40 -7.05
CA ARG A 176 11.97 -4.35 -7.05
C ARG A 176 11.64 -4.77 -5.62
N LEU A 177 10.39 -5.10 -5.37
CA LEU A 177 10.00 -5.74 -4.11
C LEU A 177 10.22 -7.24 -4.23
N VAL A 178 11.00 -7.81 -3.32
CA VAL A 178 11.30 -9.25 -3.29
C VAL A 178 10.77 -9.86 -2.02
N VAL A 179 9.80 -10.77 -2.14
CA VAL A 179 9.25 -11.52 -1.00
C VAL A 179 10.31 -12.53 -0.54
N LEU A 180 10.71 -12.43 0.73
CA LEU A 180 11.69 -13.33 1.35
C LEU A 180 10.94 -14.57 1.88
N ARG A 181 11.38 -15.75 1.48
CA ARG A 181 10.79 -17.05 1.85
C ARG A 181 11.79 -17.91 2.59
#